data_b2e67859c520abbb5622f7c711047728
#
_entry.id   b2e67859c520abbb5622f7c711047728
#
_cell.length_a   1.000
_cell.length_b   1.000
_cell.length_c   1.000
_cell.angle_alpha   90.00
_cell.angle_beta   90.00
_cell.angle_gamma   90.00
#
_symmetry.space_group_name_H-M   'P 1'
#
loop_
_entity.id
_entity.type
_entity.pdbx_description
1 polymer ?
#
loop_
_entity_poly.entity_id
_entity_poly.type
_entity_poly.pdbx_seq_one_letter_code
_entity_poly.pdbx_strand_id
1 'polypeptide(L)'
;MSKENYYVDPTDFKESLRKYYETDNLTDDLAENIKKIAYGLSYNSSFINYTYKDDMIGDSLIKMYSALKGKKYKFSTESNPFSYFTTIAFNAFVNRIKKEKRHHEAEKNYREKVYEDIMTDPKTCNNLVYVKPVGDSDDDFYDQD
;
A
#
# COMPACT_ATOMS: atom_id res chain seq x y z
N MET A 1 0.21 16.82 -19.70
CA MET A 1 -0.39 15.89 -18.73
C MET A 1 -1.54 16.58 -18.01
N SER A 2 -2.73 16.08 -18.25
CA SER A 2 -3.88 16.52 -17.48
C SER A 2 -3.66 16.07 -16.01
N LYS A 3 -3.66 17.03 -15.10
CA LYS A 3 -3.70 16.71 -13.68
C LYS A 3 -5.04 16.03 -13.42
N GLU A 4 -5.01 14.72 -13.24
CA GLU A 4 -6.20 14.02 -12.80
C GLU A 4 -6.64 14.60 -11.46
N ASN A 5 -7.91 14.92 -11.38
CA ASN A 5 -8.47 15.47 -10.16
C ASN A 5 -8.90 14.33 -9.25
N TYR A 6 -8.17 14.12 -8.16
CA TYR A 6 -8.49 13.10 -7.17
C TYR A 6 -9.31 13.65 -6.00
N TYR A 7 -9.87 14.84 -6.17
CA TYR A 7 -10.72 15.44 -5.15
C TYR A 7 -12.05 14.69 -5.04
N VAL A 8 -12.44 14.38 -3.81
CA VAL A 8 -13.71 13.76 -3.50
C VAL A 8 -14.47 14.70 -2.57
N ASP A 9 -15.68 15.08 -2.98
CA ASP A 9 -16.56 15.88 -2.12
C ASP A 9 -17.12 14.98 -1.00
N PRO A 10 -16.84 15.27 0.27
CA PRO A 10 -17.33 14.44 1.37
C PRO A 10 -18.85 14.31 1.43
N THR A 11 -19.58 15.34 1.04
CA THR A 11 -21.04 15.34 1.03
C THR A 11 -21.57 14.39 -0.05
N ASP A 12 -21.06 14.49 -1.27
CA ASP A 12 -21.44 13.62 -2.38
C ASP A 12 -21.07 12.17 -2.09
N PHE A 13 -19.92 11.93 -1.47
CA PHE A 13 -19.50 10.59 -1.08
C PHE A 13 -20.46 9.99 -0.07
N LYS A 14 -20.86 10.76 0.93
CA LYS A 14 -21.83 10.32 1.95
C LYS A 14 -23.17 9.96 1.34
N GLU A 15 -23.65 10.77 0.41
CA GLU A 15 -24.91 10.53 -0.31
C GLU A 15 -24.85 9.25 -1.15
N SER A 16 -23.76 9.07 -1.90
CA SER A 16 -23.53 7.88 -2.72
C SER A 16 -23.45 6.63 -1.87
N LEU A 17 -22.80 6.71 -0.72
CA LEU A 17 -22.70 5.60 0.23
C LEU A 17 -24.05 5.26 0.82
N ARG A 18 -24.86 6.27 1.16
CA ARG A 18 -26.21 6.04 1.68
C ARG A 18 -27.08 5.32 0.67
N LYS A 19 -27.04 5.74 -0.60
CA LYS A 19 -27.77 5.06 -1.67
C LYS A 19 -27.33 3.61 -1.84
N TYR A 20 -26.03 3.35 -1.74
CA TYR A 20 -25.53 1.98 -1.80
C TYR A 20 -26.08 1.14 -0.66
N TYR A 21 -26.13 1.68 0.56
CA TYR A 21 -26.66 0.95 1.72
C TYR A 21 -28.16 0.63 1.59
N GLU A 22 -28.91 1.50 0.92
CA GLU A 22 -30.36 1.31 0.71
C GLU A 22 -30.66 0.33 -0.43
N THR A 23 -29.87 0.41 -1.52
CA THR A 23 -30.18 -0.32 -2.76
C THR A 23 -29.31 -1.54 -2.99
N ASP A 24 -28.23 -1.70 -2.25
CA ASP A 24 -27.17 -2.71 -2.46
C ASP A 24 -26.57 -2.67 -3.88
N ASN A 25 -26.76 -1.55 -4.59
CA ASN A 25 -26.26 -1.37 -5.93
C ASN A 25 -25.09 -0.38 -5.95
N LEU A 26 -23.92 -0.88 -6.31
CA LEU A 26 -22.73 -0.04 -6.43
C LEU A 26 -22.83 0.83 -7.69
N THR A 27 -22.90 2.14 -7.48
CA THR A 27 -22.91 3.10 -8.60
C THR A 27 -21.50 3.37 -9.08
N ASP A 28 -21.40 3.79 -10.35
CA ASP A 28 -20.10 4.18 -10.92
C ASP A 28 -19.49 5.37 -10.16
N ASP A 29 -20.32 6.30 -9.69
CA ASP A 29 -19.87 7.46 -8.92
C ASP A 29 -19.19 7.04 -7.61
N LEU A 30 -19.78 6.08 -6.89
CA LEU A 30 -19.21 5.59 -5.64
C LEU A 30 -17.90 4.84 -5.91
N ALA A 31 -17.88 3.99 -6.92
CA ALA A 31 -16.67 3.27 -7.33
C ALA A 31 -15.55 4.24 -7.72
N GLU A 32 -15.88 5.29 -8.47
CA GLU A 32 -14.93 6.31 -8.88
C GLU A 32 -14.38 7.08 -7.68
N ASN A 33 -15.21 7.40 -6.70
CA ASN A 33 -14.79 8.06 -5.46
C ASN A 33 -13.83 7.19 -4.64
N ILE A 34 -14.10 5.90 -4.53
CA ILE A 34 -13.21 4.95 -3.86
C ILE A 34 -11.84 4.93 -4.56
N LYS A 35 -11.85 4.85 -5.87
CA LYS A 35 -10.63 4.88 -6.68
C LYS A 35 -9.85 6.19 -6.47
N LYS A 36 -10.54 7.33 -6.46
CA LYS A 36 -9.91 8.63 -6.23
C LYS A 36 -9.24 8.74 -4.86
N ILE A 37 -9.83 8.16 -3.84
CA ILE A 37 -9.22 8.11 -2.50
C ILE A 37 -7.88 7.38 -2.56
N ALA A 38 -7.85 6.19 -3.15
CA ALA A 38 -6.63 5.38 -3.24
C ALA A 38 -5.54 6.08 -4.05
N TYR A 39 -5.87 6.55 -5.24
CA TYR A 39 -4.89 7.19 -6.13
C TYR A 39 -4.43 8.54 -5.58
N GLY A 40 -5.34 9.34 -5.04
CA GLY A 40 -4.99 10.62 -4.43
C GLY A 40 -4.02 10.46 -3.27
N LEU A 41 -4.24 9.46 -2.44
CA LEU A 41 -3.36 9.18 -1.31
C LEU A 41 -1.96 8.76 -1.79
N SER A 42 -1.87 8.03 -2.92
CA SER A 42 -0.59 7.58 -3.46
C SER A 42 0.33 8.73 -3.89
N TYR A 43 -0.23 9.89 -4.18
CA TYR A 43 0.53 11.08 -4.54
C TYR A 43 0.95 11.93 -3.34
N ASN A 44 0.55 11.55 -2.13
CA ASN A 44 1.02 12.20 -0.91
C ASN A 44 2.54 12.05 -0.80
N SER A 45 3.22 13.09 -0.29
CA SER A 45 4.68 13.08 -0.15
C SER A 45 5.20 11.91 0.66
N SER A 46 4.40 11.39 1.59
CA SER A 46 4.77 10.22 2.40
C SER A 46 4.81 8.92 1.60
N PHE A 47 4.14 8.84 0.45
CA PHE A 47 3.96 7.58 -0.29
C PHE A 47 4.46 7.62 -1.73
N ILE A 48 4.69 8.80 -2.29
CA ILE A 48 4.94 8.97 -3.73
C ILE A 48 6.22 8.28 -4.21
N ASN A 49 7.21 8.12 -3.34
CA ASN A 49 8.54 7.61 -3.71
C ASN A 49 8.67 6.08 -3.66
N TYR A 50 7.63 5.37 -3.25
CA TYR A 50 7.70 3.92 -3.17
C TYR A 50 7.53 3.28 -4.55
N THR A 51 8.37 2.27 -4.86
CA THR A 51 8.34 1.57 -6.14
C THR A 51 7.13 0.66 -6.27
N TYR A 52 6.55 0.22 -5.15
CA TYR A 52 5.39 -0.68 -5.12
C TYR A 52 4.08 0.08 -4.87
N LYS A 53 3.96 1.30 -5.41
CA LYS A 53 2.72 2.09 -5.29
C LYS A 53 1.49 1.36 -5.84
N ASP A 54 1.64 0.65 -6.94
CA ASP A 54 0.54 -0.09 -7.54
C ASP A 54 0.01 -1.17 -6.60
N ASP A 55 0.90 -1.86 -5.90
CA ASP A 55 0.51 -2.84 -4.88
C ASP A 55 -0.17 -2.17 -3.69
N MET A 56 0.31 -1.02 -3.27
CA MET A 56 -0.30 -0.23 -2.20
C MET A 56 -1.73 0.19 -2.57
N ILE A 57 -1.91 0.69 -3.78
CA ILE A 57 -3.22 1.09 -4.31
C ILE A 57 -4.15 -0.13 -4.38
N GLY A 58 -3.66 -1.25 -4.91
CA GLY A 58 -4.44 -2.49 -4.99
C GLY A 58 -4.91 -2.98 -3.63
N ASP A 59 -4.03 -3.01 -2.64
CA ASP A 59 -4.36 -3.40 -1.28
C ASP A 59 -5.42 -2.48 -0.66
N SER A 60 -5.28 -1.17 -0.87
CA SER A 60 -6.23 -0.19 -0.34
C SER A 60 -7.60 -0.35 -0.97
N LEU A 61 -7.68 -0.60 -2.27
CA LEU A 61 -8.93 -0.84 -2.97
C LEU A 61 -9.63 -2.09 -2.45
N ILE A 62 -8.89 -3.18 -2.26
CA ILE A 62 -9.44 -4.43 -1.70
C ILE A 62 -10.03 -4.18 -0.31
N LYS A 63 -9.30 -3.46 0.54
CA LYS A 63 -9.74 -3.18 1.91
C LYS A 63 -10.97 -2.26 1.94
N MET A 64 -10.99 -1.22 1.10
CA MET A 64 -12.13 -0.31 1.02
C MET A 64 -13.37 -1.02 0.48
N TYR A 65 -13.25 -1.83 -0.58
CA TYR A 65 -14.37 -2.59 -1.11
C TYR A 65 -14.87 -3.66 -0.13
N SER A 66 -13.98 -4.27 0.62
CA SER A 66 -14.37 -5.21 1.69
C SER A 66 -15.20 -4.51 2.77
N ALA A 67 -14.78 -3.32 3.20
CA ALA A 67 -15.54 -2.51 4.16
C ALA A 67 -16.88 -2.06 3.59
N LEU A 68 -16.92 -1.74 2.30
CA LEU A 68 -18.14 -1.34 1.61
C LEU A 68 -19.14 -2.49 1.52
N LYS A 69 -18.70 -3.66 1.08
CA LYS A 69 -19.53 -4.88 1.00
C LYS A 69 -20.09 -5.30 2.36
N GLY A 70 -19.25 -5.22 3.39
CA GLY A 70 -19.64 -5.56 4.75
C GLY A 70 -20.45 -4.49 5.45
N LYS A 71 -20.67 -3.34 4.79
CA LYS A 71 -21.37 -2.18 5.38
C LYS A 71 -20.82 -1.83 6.76
N LYS A 72 -19.48 -1.83 6.86
CA LYS A 72 -18.78 -1.67 8.15
C LYS A 72 -18.88 -0.25 8.70
N TYR A 73 -18.99 0.76 7.82
CA TYR A 73 -19.23 2.12 8.25
C TYR A 73 -20.69 2.24 8.73
N LYS A 74 -20.87 2.85 9.90
CA LYS A 74 -22.20 3.07 10.47
C LYS A 74 -22.52 4.57 10.45
N PHE A 75 -23.62 4.94 9.82
CA PHE A 75 -24.06 6.33 9.74
C PHE A 75 -24.43 6.94 11.10
N SER A 76 -24.63 6.09 12.11
CA SER A 76 -24.89 6.54 13.48
C SER A 76 -23.65 7.12 14.17
N THR A 77 -22.45 6.89 13.62
CA THR A 77 -21.21 7.48 14.15
C THR A 77 -21.08 8.94 13.69
N GLU A 78 -20.45 9.77 14.51
CA GLU A 78 -20.20 11.17 14.17
C GLU A 78 -19.11 11.34 13.13
N SER A 79 -18.38 10.28 12.81
CA SER A 79 -17.27 10.34 11.86
C SER A 79 -17.77 10.47 10.42
N ASN A 80 -17.02 11.24 9.62
CA ASN A 80 -17.29 11.39 8.20
C ASN A 80 -16.91 10.09 7.45
N PRO A 81 -17.79 9.57 6.57
CA PRO A 81 -17.45 8.38 5.77
C PRO A 81 -16.18 8.55 4.95
N PHE A 82 -15.95 9.73 4.40
CA PHE A 82 -14.73 10.01 3.64
C PHE A 82 -13.49 9.79 4.50
N SER A 83 -13.48 10.29 5.72
CA SER A 83 -12.37 10.09 6.65
C SER A 83 -12.20 8.63 7.03
N TYR A 84 -13.31 7.91 7.21
CA TYR A 84 -13.30 6.48 7.52
C TYR A 84 -12.60 5.68 6.41
N PHE A 85 -13.01 5.87 5.16
CA PHE A 85 -12.43 5.15 4.02
C PHE A 85 -10.99 5.60 3.74
N THR A 86 -10.67 6.88 3.93
CA THR A 86 -9.30 7.37 3.80
C THR A 86 -8.38 6.71 4.83
N THR A 87 -8.86 6.52 6.06
CA THR A 87 -8.11 5.82 7.11
C THR A 87 -7.86 4.36 6.73
N ILE A 88 -8.85 3.68 6.14
CA ILE A 88 -8.67 2.30 5.65
C ILE A 88 -7.57 2.25 4.60
N ALA A 89 -7.60 3.17 3.63
CA ALA A 89 -6.60 3.24 2.58
C ALA A 89 -5.21 3.54 3.15
N PHE A 90 -5.12 4.50 4.06
CA PHE A 90 -3.86 4.85 4.74
C PHE A 90 -3.26 3.65 5.47
N ASN A 91 -4.07 2.95 6.23
CA ASN A 91 -3.63 1.76 6.97
C ASN A 91 -3.18 0.65 6.03
N ALA A 92 -3.85 0.46 4.89
CA ALA A 92 -3.45 -0.52 3.88
C ALA A 92 -2.08 -0.17 3.29
N PHE A 93 -1.84 1.12 3.01
CA PHE A 93 -0.54 1.60 2.53
C PHE A 93 0.57 1.31 3.55
N VAL A 94 0.34 1.68 4.80
CA VAL A 94 1.31 1.46 5.89
C VAL A 94 1.59 -0.04 6.07
N ASN A 95 0.57 -0.87 6.01
CA ASN A 95 0.71 -2.32 6.16
C ASN A 95 1.52 -2.93 5.01
N ARG A 96 1.31 -2.45 3.77
CA ARG A 96 2.11 -2.89 2.62
C ARG A 96 3.57 -2.49 2.79
N ILE A 97 3.85 -1.27 3.23
CA ILE A 97 5.21 -0.80 3.48
C ILE A 97 5.90 -1.68 4.52
N LYS A 98 5.21 -1.98 5.62
CA LYS A 98 5.76 -2.86 6.67
C LYS A 98 6.04 -4.26 6.14
N LYS A 99 5.15 -4.80 5.32
CA LYS A 99 5.30 -6.12 4.70
C LYS A 99 6.50 -6.15 3.77
N GLU A 100 6.66 -5.13 2.93
CA GLU A 100 7.79 -5.03 2.01
C GLU A 100 9.12 -4.87 2.75
N LYS A 101 9.15 -4.09 3.83
CA LYS A 101 10.35 -3.96 4.66
C LYS A 101 10.76 -5.30 5.28
N ARG A 102 9.80 -6.04 5.84
CA ARG A 102 10.08 -7.37 6.42
C ARG A 102 10.60 -8.34 5.37
N HIS A 103 9.99 -8.32 4.18
CA HIS A 103 10.40 -9.18 3.08
C HIS A 103 11.82 -8.86 2.62
N HIS A 104 12.13 -7.57 2.49
CA HIS A 104 13.47 -7.10 2.13
C HIS A 104 14.52 -7.51 3.16
N GLU A 105 14.23 -7.35 4.44
CA GLU A 105 15.14 -7.77 5.52
C GLU A 105 15.36 -9.28 5.53
N ALA A 106 14.31 -10.06 5.33
CA ALA A 106 14.42 -11.53 5.27
C ALA A 106 15.29 -11.96 4.08
N GLU A 107 15.11 -11.35 2.92
CA GLU A 107 15.96 -11.64 1.75
C GLU A 107 17.41 -11.25 1.99
N LYS A 108 17.64 -10.08 2.60
CA LYS A 108 18.97 -9.60 2.93
C LYS A 108 19.68 -10.57 3.88
N ASN A 109 19.01 -10.95 4.96
CA ASN A 109 19.56 -11.89 5.94
C ASN A 109 19.85 -13.25 5.33
N TYR A 110 18.98 -13.73 4.44
CA TYR A 110 19.19 -14.99 3.74
C TYR A 110 20.41 -14.91 2.82
N ARG A 111 20.56 -13.83 2.06
CA ARG A 111 21.73 -13.64 1.17
C ARG A 111 23.01 -13.58 1.98
N GLU A 112 23.02 -12.86 3.09
CA GLU A 112 24.19 -12.75 3.95
C GLU A 112 24.58 -14.11 4.51
N LYS A 113 23.61 -14.89 4.99
CA LYS A 113 23.85 -16.23 5.51
C LYS A 113 24.41 -17.16 4.46
N VAL A 114 23.84 -17.17 3.26
CA VAL A 114 24.33 -18.00 2.15
C VAL A 114 25.74 -17.60 1.77
N TYR A 115 26.01 -16.29 1.73
CA TYR A 115 27.34 -15.76 1.43
C TYR A 115 28.36 -16.21 2.48
N GLU A 116 28.04 -16.09 3.76
CA GLU A 116 28.91 -16.56 4.86
C GLU A 116 29.18 -18.06 4.78
N ASP A 117 28.14 -18.86 4.54
CA ASP A 117 28.27 -20.31 4.41
C ASP A 117 29.19 -20.69 3.27
N ILE A 118 29.09 -20.01 2.12
CA ILE A 118 29.95 -20.21 0.97
C ILE A 118 31.39 -19.81 1.29
N MET A 119 31.60 -18.67 1.93
CA MET A 119 32.92 -18.13 2.23
C MET A 119 33.63 -18.89 3.34
N THR A 120 32.91 -19.58 4.23
CA THR A 120 33.48 -20.36 5.31
C THR A 120 33.75 -21.81 4.92
N ASP A 121 33.20 -22.31 3.80
CA ASP A 121 33.47 -23.66 3.32
C ASP A 121 34.86 -23.70 2.64
N PRO A 122 35.81 -24.52 3.19
CA PRO A 122 37.17 -24.60 2.62
C PRO A 122 37.21 -25.09 1.19
N LYS A 123 36.19 -25.84 0.74
CA LYS A 123 36.12 -26.36 -0.64
C LYS A 123 35.68 -25.33 -1.64
N THR A 124 34.86 -24.39 -1.24
CA THR A 124 34.33 -23.34 -2.12
C THR A 124 35.15 -22.06 -2.06
N CYS A 125 35.82 -21.80 -0.94
CA CYS A 125 36.59 -20.58 -0.72
C CYS A 125 37.73 -20.37 -1.72
N ASN A 126 38.32 -21.47 -2.21
CA ASN A 126 39.47 -21.41 -3.16
C ASN A 126 39.03 -21.21 -4.62
N ASN A 127 37.74 -21.40 -4.95
CA ASN A 127 37.23 -21.33 -6.30
C ASN A 127 36.31 -20.15 -6.57
N LEU A 128 36.03 -19.34 -5.57
CA LEU A 128 35.13 -18.22 -5.69
C LEU A 128 35.85 -16.95 -6.10
N VAL A 129 35.42 -16.41 -7.24
CA VAL A 129 35.70 -15.02 -7.57
C VAL A 129 34.85 -14.17 -6.61
N TYR A 130 35.49 -13.26 -5.89
CA TYR A 130 34.79 -12.36 -4.97
C TYR A 130 33.76 -11.55 -5.73
N VAL A 131 32.48 -11.78 -5.44
CA VAL A 131 31.39 -11.00 -5.96
C VAL A 131 30.79 -10.23 -4.78
N LYS A 132 30.88 -8.91 -4.82
CA LYS A 132 30.28 -8.06 -3.78
C LYS A 132 28.77 -8.26 -3.79
N PRO A 133 28.12 -8.49 -2.62
CA PRO A 133 26.66 -8.60 -2.59
C PRO A 133 26.01 -7.36 -3.18
N VAL A 134 25.08 -7.58 -4.10
CA VAL A 134 24.30 -6.49 -4.71
C VAL A 134 23.13 -6.19 -3.79
N GLY A 135 22.93 -4.93 -3.42
CA GLY A 135 21.74 -4.54 -2.67
C GLY A 135 21.93 -3.59 -1.52
N ASP A 136 23.17 -3.18 -1.25
CA ASP A 136 23.44 -2.24 -0.15
C ASP A 136 22.97 -0.81 -0.44
N SER A 137 22.62 -0.51 -1.67
CA SER A 137 22.19 0.83 -2.09
C SER A 137 20.67 1.05 -1.94
N ASP A 138 19.90 0.00 -1.68
CA ASP A 138 18.46 0.09 -1.63
C ASP A 138 17.91 0.41 -0.24
N ASP A 139 18.75 0.43 0.77
CA ASP A 139 18.34 0.64 2.15
C ASP A 139 17.80 2.05 2.42
N ASP A 140 18.25 3.03 1.65
CA ASP A 140 17.78 4.42 1.77
C ASP A 140 16.33 4.61 1.34
N PHE A 141 15.79 3.66 0.58
CA PHE A 141 14.45 3.76 0.02
C PHE A 141 13.35 3.50 1.06
N TYR A 142 13.66 2.72 2.09
CA TYR A 142 12.69 2.28 3.08
C TYR A 142 12.66 3.15 4.35
N ASP A 143 13.62 4.05 4.52
CA ASP A 143 13.77 4.87 5.72
C ASP A 143 13.16 6.26 5.59
N GLN A 144 12.37 6.50 4.56
CA GLN A 144 11.67 7.77 4.38
C GLN A 144 10.32 7.72 5.09
N ASP A 145 10.32 8.11 6.32
CA ASP A 145 9.09 8.39 7.05
C ASP A 145 8.69 9.84 6.88
#